data_838a750e166560c18e59f59c47b2f250
#
_entry.id   838a750e166560c18e59f59c47b2f250
#
_cell.length_a   1.000
_cell.length_b   1.000
_cell.length_c   1.000
_cell.angle_alpha   90.00
_cell.angle_beta   90.00
_cell.angle_gamma   90.00
#
_symmetry.space_group_name_H-M   'P 1'
#
loop_
_entity.id
_entity.type
_entity.pdbx_description
1 polymer ?
#
loop_
_entity_poly.entity_id
_entity_poly.type
_entity_poly.pdbx_seq_one_letter_code
_entity_poly.pdbx_strand_id
1 'polypeptide(L)'
;MYVVTYKGQFGFIKPWTAVRDGETFSQQFLTPSIIEGIEKKLFPELLNVPGIHKILRHKLKYDSLDSQQEVTQPRGWEYKNRTFIRNRSVLKRSVLLHPVLCIAFENEEDAVIASKQHVCVCRNEDILLP
;
A
#
# COMPACT_ATOMS: atom_id res chain seq x y z
N MET A 1 18.34 17.52 -7.08
CA MET A 1 17.42 16.46 -6.66
C MET A 1 16.57 16.96 -5.51
N TYR A 2 15.28 16.82 -5.63
CA TYR A 2 14.29 17.31 -4.67
C TYR A 2 13.55 16.13 -4.04
N VAL A 3 13.47 16.09 -2.71
CA VAL A 3 12.90 14.94 -2.00
C VAL A 3 11.61 15.33 -1.30
N VAL A 4 10.57 14.53 -1.49
CA VAL A 4 9.30 14.65 -0.76
C VAL A 4 9.19 13.46 0.20
N THR A 5 8.90 13.73 1.46
CA THR A 5 8.76 12.70 2.49
C THR A 5 7.30 12.54 2.88
N TYR A 6 6.81 11.31 2.78
CA TYR A 6 5.44 10.95 3.16
C TYR A 6 5.47 10.08 4.41
N LYS A 7 4.56 10.35 5.33
CA LYS A 7 4.45 9.63 6.60
C LYS A 7 3.03 9.14 6.84
N GLY A 8 2.91 7.99 7.46
CA GLY A 8 1.62 7.42 7.83
C GLY A 8 1.69 6.66 9.14
N GLN A 9 0.55 6.21 9.63
CA GLN A 9 0.45 5.42 10.85
C GLN A 9 0.73 3.95 10.59
N PHE A 10 0.23 3.43 9.49
CA PHE A 10 0.44 2.05 9.06
C PHE A 10 0.39 1.94 7.54
N GLY A 11 0.91 0.86 7.01
CA GLY A 11 0.85 0.56 5.59
C GLY A 11 0.98 -0.94 5.34
N PHE A 12 0.33 -1.42 4.30
CA PHE A 12 0.40 -2.80 3.86
C PHE A 12 0.73 -2.85 2.37
N ILE A 13 1.83 -3.49 2.03
CA ILE A 13 2.23 -3.73 0.65
C ILE A 13 1.89 -5.17 0.33
N LYS A 14 0.96 -5.37 -0.58
CA LYS A 14 0.51 -6.70 -0.97
C LYS A 14 1.66 -7.50 -1.57
N PRO A 15 2.00 -8.68 -1.01
CA PRO A 15 3.04 -9.53 -1.58
C PRO A 15 2.59 -10.12 -2.92
N TRP A 16 3.56 -10.42 -3.77
CA TRP A 16 3.32 -10.98 -5.10
C TRP A 16 2.79 -12.41 -5.07
N THR A 17 3.10 -13.13 -4.00
CA THR A 17 2.66 -14.52 -3.84
C THR A 17 1.25 -14.56 -3.27
N ALA A 18 0.37 -15.36 -3.88
CA ALA A 18 -0.92 -15.65 -3.32
C ALA A 18 -0.74 -16.43 -2.02
N VAL A 19 -1.15 -15.84 -0.91
CA VAL A 19 -1.12 -16.50 0.39
C VAL A 19 -2.49 -17.13 0.62
N ARG A 20 -2.50 -18.44 0.78
CA ARG A 20 -3.72 -19.22 1.03
C ARG A 20 -4.04 -19.36 2.52
N ASP A 21 -3.07 -19.09 3.35
CA ASP A 21 -3.21 -19.16 4.80
C ASP A 21 -3.86 -17.90 5.34
N GLY A 22 -4.48 -18.00 6.50
CA GLY A 22 -5.17 -16.88 7.16
C GLY A 22 -4.24 -15.76 7.66
N GLU A 23 -2.94 -15.86 7.40
CA GLU A 23 -1.94 -14.90 7.83
C GLU A 23 -1.09 -14.44 6.65
N THR A 24 -0.98 -13.12 6.49
CA THR A 24 -0.22 -12.49 5.41
C THR A 24 0.67 -11.40 5.98
N PHE A 25 1.91 -11.34 5.54
CA PHE A 25 2.88 -10.33 5.94
C PHE A 25 3.01 -9.27 4.86
N SER A 26 3.14 -8.00 5.26
CA SER A 26 3.44 -6.94 4.33
C SER A 26 4.81 -7.17 3.67
N GLN A 27 4.88 -6.90 2.38
CA GLN A 27 6.16 -6.79 1.69
C GLN A 27 6.94 -5.59 2.27
N GLN A 28 8.23 -5.75 2.46
CA GLN A 28 9.07 -4.76 3.17
C GLN A 28 9.81 -3.82 2.22
N PHE A 29 9.50 -3.86 0.94
CA PHE A 29 10.09 -3.00 -0.08
C PHE A 29 9.07 -2.68 -1.17
N LEU A 30 9.30 -1.60 -1.90
CA LEU A 30 8.47 -1.21 -3.03
C LEU A 30 9.04 -1.78 -4.32
N THR A 31 8.15 -2.31 -5.16
CA THR A 31 8.52 -2.77 -6.51
C THR A 31 8.46 -1.61 -7.51
N PRO A 32 9.13 -1.72 -8.67
CA PRO A 32 8.98 -0.73 -9.73
C PRO A 32 7.54 -0.49 -10.16
N SER A 33 6.71 -1.53 -10.17
CA SER A 33 5.27 -1.44 -10.48
C SER A 33 4.52 -0.52 -9.51
N ILE A 34 4.82 -0.61 -8.21
CA ILE A 34 4.19 0.23 -7.18
C ILE A 34 4.65 1.68 -7.36
N ILE A 35 5.92 1.92 -7.60
CA ILE A 35 6.47 3.26 -7.84
C ILE A 35 5.85 3.88 -9.09
N GLU A 36 5.70 3.12 -10.15
CA GLU A 36 5.02 3.57 -11.37
C GLU A 36 3.57 3.95 -11.07
N GLY A 37 2.86 3.17 -10.29
CA GLY A 37 1.49 3.48 -9.87
C GLY A 37 1.39 4.75 -9.05
N ILE A 38 2.32 4.99 -8.15
CA ILE A 38 2.41 6.24 -7.35
C ILE A 38 2.67 7.43 -8.26
N GLU A 39 3.60 7.33 -9.20
CA GLU A 39 3.90 8.40 -10.16
C GLU A 39 2.68 8.78 -10.98
N LYS A 40 1.94 7.81 -11.50
CA LYS A 40 0.74 8.05 -12.30
C LYS A 40 -0.39 8.65 -11.48
N LYS A 41 -0.50 8.32 -10.22
CA LYS A 41 -1.47 8.95 -9.31
C LYS A 41 -1.12 10.41 -9.05
N LEU A 42 0.15 10.72 -8.83
CA LEU A 42 0.62 12.08 -8.61
C LEU A 42 0.58 12.94 -9.88
N PHE A 43 0.82 12.32 -11.03
CA PHE A 43 0.86 12.98 -12.33
C PHE A 43 -0.07 12.27 -13.33
N PRO A 44 -1.38 12.60 -13.30
CA PRO A 44 -2.37 11.91 -14.14
C PRO A 44 -2.09 12.01 -15.65
N GLU A 45 -1.35 13.03 -16.11
CA GLU A 45 -0.95 13.18 -17.51
C GLU A 45 -0.07 12.03 -18.00
N LEU A 46 0.56 11.28 -17.08
CA LEU A 46 1.40 10.13 -17.42
C LEU A 46 0.65 8.80 -17.40
N LEU A 47 -0.66 8.81 -17.17
CA LEU A 47 -1.45 7.59 -16.98
C LEU A 47 -1.31 6.58 -18.13
N ASN A 48 -1.22 7.06 -19.35
CA ASN A 48 -1.11 6.24 -20.55
C ASN A 48 0.34 6.06 -21.04
N VAL A 49 1.31 6.55 -20.30
CA VAL A 49 2.73 6.45 -20.65
C VAL A 49 3.37 5.37 -19.79
N PRO A 50 3.87 4.26 -20.37
CA PRO A 50 4.48 3.20 -19.58
C PRO A 50 5.84 3.63 -19.00
N GLY A 51 6.18 3.06 -17.84
CA GLY A 51 7.45 3.30 -17.19
C GLY A 51 7.44 4.45 -16.18
N ILE A 52 8.57 4.66 -15.55
CA ILE A 52 8.81 5.70 -14.54
C ILE A 52 9.60 6.83 -15.17
N HIS A 53 9.04 8.04 -15.15
CA HIS A 53 9.63 9.19 -15.87
C HIS A 53 10.09 10.33 -14.95
N LYS A 54 9.47 10.52 -13.79
CA LYS A 54 9.71 11.66 -12.90
C LYS A 54 10.40 11.29 -11.60
N ILE A 55 10.15 10.11 -11.10
CA ILE A 55 10.73 9.62 -9.85
C ILE A 55 12.12 9.03 -10.14
N LEU A 56 13.15 9.61 -9.53
CA LEU A 56 14.52 9.14 -9.69
C LEU A 56 14.88 8.02 -8.71
N ARG A 57 14.50 8.21 -7.45
CA ARG A 57 14.83 7.30 -6.36
C ARG A 57 13.74 7.30 -5.32
N HIS A 58 13.67 6.23 -4.54
CA HIS A 58 12.78 6.12 -3.39
C HIS A 58 13.46 5.43 -2.22
N LYS A 59 12.96 5.68 -1.02
CA LYS A 59 13.41 5.02 0.20
C LYS A 59 12.22 4.79 1.11
N LEU A 60 12.06 3.56 1.57
CA LEU A 60 11.02 3.19 2.51
C LEU A 60 11.64 2.84 3.86
N LYS A 61 11.10 3.43 4.92
CA LYS A 61 11.42 3.11 6.30
C LYS A 61 10.15 2.78 7.07
N TYR A 62 10.27 1.99 8.11
CA TYR A 62 9.19 1.70 9.03
C TYR A 62 9.77 1.29 10.39
N ASP A 63 8.98 1.42 11.47
CA ASP A 63 9.46 1.10 12.82
C ASP A 63 9.45 -0.40 13.07
N SER A 64 8.33 -1.05 12.77
CA SER A 64 8.14 -2.47 13.03
C SER A 64 6.98 -3.02 12.23
N LEU A 65 6.80 -4.33 12.29
CA LEU A 65 5.62 -5.02 11.76
C LEU A 65 4.65 -5.28 12.91
N ASP A 66 3.38 -5.03 12.69
CA ASP A 66 2.32 -5.34 13.65
C ASP A 66 1.16 -6.05 12.97
N SER A 67 0.37 -6.73 13.75
CA SER A 67 -0.72 -7.56 13.26
C SER A 67 -2.04 -6.79 13.21
N GLN A 68 -2.74 -6.84 12.09
CA GLN A 68 -4.12 -6.42 11.93
C GLN A 68 -4.99 -7.64 11.63
N GLN A 69 -6.17 -7.67 12.23
CA GLN A 69 -7.14 -8.72 11.96
C GLN A 69 -8.30 -8.17 11.14
N GLU A 70 -8.70 -8.93 10.13
CA GLU A 70 -9.83 -8.62 9.29
C GLU A 70 -10.76 -9.83 9.28
N VAL A 71 -12.03 -9.60 9.61
CA VAL A 71 -13.06 -10.64 9.56
C VAL A 71 -13.67 -10.63 8.18
N THR A 72 -13.50 -11.71 7.44
CA THR A 72 -14.14 -11.89 6.14
C THR A 72 -15.40 -12.70 6.28
N GLN A 73 -16.40 -12.39 5.45
CA GLN A 73 -17.62 -13.17 5.35
C GLN A 73 -17.63 -13.85 3.97
N PRO A 74 -17.17 -15.11 3.88
CA PRO A 74 -17.25 -15.82 2.61
C PRO A 74 -18.71 -15.97 2.17
N ARG A 75 -18.92 -15.99 0.87
CA ARG A 75 -20.25 -16.18 0.31
C ARG A 75 -20.71 -17.59 0.61
N GLY A 76 -21.87 -17.73 1.23
CA GLY A 76 -22.50 -19.01 1.51
C GLY A 76 -22.94 -19.16 2.95
N TRP A 77 -23.76 -20.16 3.13
CA TRP A 77 -24.30 -20.54 4.42
C TRP A 77 -23.94 -21.99 4.67
N GLU A 78 -23.53 -22.28 5.89
CA GLU A 78 -23.32 -23.64 6.33
C GLU A 78 -24.53 -24.09 7.13
N TYR A 79 -25.09 -25.28 6.83
CA TYR A 79 -26.17 -25.87 7.57
C TYR A 79 -25.60 -26.70 8.72
N LYS A 80 -25.81 -26.24 9.94
CA LYS A 80 -25.28 -26.88 11.12
C LYS A 80 -26.33 -26.88 12.23
N ASN A 81 -26.57 -28.05 12.88
CA ASN A 81 -27.55 -28.18 13.97
C ASN A 81 -28.95 -27.64 13.59
N ARG A 82 -29.45 -27.94 12.38
CA ARG A 82 -30.71 -27.46 11.82
C ARG A 82 -30.81 -25.94 11.68
N THR A 83 -29.67 -25.24 11.72
CA THR A 83 -29.60 -23.79 11.55
C THR A 83 -28.61 -23.44 10.44
N PHE A 84 -28.96 -22.45 9.61
CA PHE A 84 -28.05 -21.90 8.65
C PHE A 84 -27.11 -20.92 9.35
N ILE A 85 -25.82 -21.18 9.27
CA ILE A 85 -24.77 -20.34 9.86
C ILE A 85 -23.93 -19.76 8.74
N ARG A 86 -23.72 -18.45 8.79
CA ARG A 86 -22.84 -17.78 7.86
C ARG A 86 -21.37 -18.02 8.26
N ASN A 87 -20.59 -18.60 7.35
CA ASN A 87 -19.19 -18.81 7.58
C ASN A 87 -18.46 -17.48 7.72
N ARG A 88 -17.59 -17.39 8.74
CA ARG A 88 -16.70 -16.26 8.94
C ARG A 88 -15.28 -16.76 9.03
N SER A 89 -14.36 -16.06 8.40
CA SER A 89 -12.92 -16.31 8.57
C SER A 89 -12.23 -15.04 9.05
N VAL A 90 -11.16 -15.23 9.80
CA VAL A 90 -10.32 -14.14 10.28
C VAL A 90 -9.03 -14.16 9.48
N LEU A 91 -8.74 -13.05 8.82
CA LEU A 91 -7.46 -12.83 8.15
C LEU A 91 -6.56 -12.00 9.06
N LYS A 92 -5.33 -12.46 9.23
CA LYS A 92 -4.30 -11.71 9.93
C LYS A 92 -3.32 -11.15 8.92
N ARG A 93 -3.06 -9.85 9.03
CA ARG A 93 -2.08 -9.16 8.18
C ARG A 93 -1.05 -8.48 9.05
N SER A 94 0.22 -8.74 8.78
CA SER A 94 1.29 -7.97 9.41
C SER A 94 1.55 -6.73 8.57
N VAL A 95 1.31 -5.56 9.18
CA VAL A 95 1.43 -4.27 8.52
C VAL A 95 2.68 -3.53 8.98
N LEU A 96 3.17 -2.62 8.15
CA LEU A 96 4.26 -1.72 8.51
C LEU A 96 3.71 -0.63 9.44
N LEU A 97 4.37 -0.43 10.59
CA LEU A 97 4.04 0.66 11.50
C LEU A 97 4.88 1.88 11.21
N HIS A 98 4.25 3.04 11.22
CA HIS A 98 4.87 4.34 10.99
C HIS A 98 5.76 4.37 9.75
N PRO A 99 5.23 3.96 8.58
CA PRO A 99 6.02 3.98 7.35
C PRO A 99 6.39 5.41 6.96
N VAL A 100 7.60 5.57 6.48
CA VAL A 100 8.12 6.82 5.92
C VAL A 100 8.62 6.53 4.51
N LEU A 101 8.02 7.17 3.54
CA LEU A 101 8.38 7.05 2.13
C LEU A 101 9.03 8.34 1.66
N CYS A 102 10.27 8.26 1.20
CA CYS A 102 10.96 9.38 0.58
C CYS A 102 11.02 9.14 -0.92
N ILE A 103 10.58 10.12 -1.70
CA ILE A 103 10.60 10.06 -3.16
C ILE A 103 11.42 11.25 -3.68
N ALA A 104 12.37 10.98 -4.55
CA ALA A 104 13.23 11.99 -5.14
C ALA A 104 12.81 12.30 -6.58
N PHE A 105 12.71 13.58 -6.88
CA PHE A 105 12.37 14.12 -8.21
C PHE A 105 13.54 14.91 -8.77
N GLU A 106 13.66 14.94 -10.09
CA GLU A 106 14.64 15.75 -10.78
C GLU A 106 14.28 17.24 -10.75
N ASN A 107 13.01 17.56 -10.98
CA ASN A 107 12.50 18.92 -11.10
C ASN A 107 11.81 19.38 -9.82
N GLU A 108 12.03 20.64 -9.43
CA GLU A 108 11.37 21.26 -8.29
C GLU A 108 9.85 21.34 -8.46
N GLU A 109 9.37 21.63 -9.65
CA GLU A 109 7.94 21.68 -9.97
C GLU A 109 7.23 20.38 -9.67
N ASP A 110 7.83 19.26 -10.05
CA ASP A 110 7.29 17.92 -9.79
C ASP A 110 7.24 17.64 -8.28
N ALA A 111 8.27 18.03 -7.54
CA ALA A 111 8.32 17.88 -6.09
C ALA A 111 7.24 18.72 -5.41
N VAL A 112 7.00 19.94 -5.86
CA VAL A 112 5.95 20.81 -5.32
C VAL A 112 4.56 20.21 -5.55
N ILE A 113 4.29 19.70 -6.74
CA ILE A 113 3.02 19.02 -7.06
C ILE A 113 2.83 17.79 -6.15
N ALA A 114 3.87 16.97 -6.01
CA ALA A 114 3.83 15.79 -5.16
C ALA A 114 3.62 16.12 -3.69
N SER A 115 4.19 17.21 -3.19
CA SER A 115 4.08 17.63 -1.80
C SER A 115 2.67 18.08 -1.39
N LYS A 116 1.79 18.33 -2.35
CA LYS A 116 0.40 18.75 -2.11
C LYS A 116 -0.58 17.59 -2.14
N GLN A 117 -0.13 16.38 -2.38
CA GLN A 117 -0.98 15.20 -2.52
C GLN A 117 -0.55 14.11 -1.54
N HIS A 118 -1.51 13.31 -1.08
CA HIS A 118 -1.23 12.08 -0.34
C HIS A 118 -0.94 10.94 -1.32
N VAL A 119 -0.30 9.87 -0.83
CA VAL A 119 -0.12 8.64 -1.58
C VAL A 119 -0.67 7.46 -0.80
N CYS A 120 -1.10 6.43 -1.51
CA CYS A 120 -1.51 5.16 -0.93
C CYS A 120 -0.50 4.09 -1.37
N VAL A 121 -0.09 3.22 -0.44
CA VAL A 121 0.90 2.19 -0.76
C VAL A 121 0.29 1.11 -1.63
N CYS A 122 -0.77 0.45 -1.18
CA CYS A 122 -1.51 -0.55 -1.95
C CYS A 122 -3.01 -0.45 -1.74
N ARG A 123 -3.45 -0.27 -0.50
CA ARG A 123 -4.86 -0.15 -0.15
C ARG A 123 -5.23 1.33 0.00
N ASN A 124 -6.50 1.66 -0.26
CA ASN A 124 -6.98 3.04 -0.09
C ASN A 124 -6.91 3.53 1.36
N GLU A 125 -6.83 2.62 2.33
CA GLU A 125 -6.69 2.91 3.75
C GLU A 125 -5.24 3.14 4.21
N ASP A 126 -4.26 2.76 3.38
CA ASP A 126 -2.83 2.92 3.67
C ASP A 126 -2.32 4.28 3.19
N ILE A 127 -2.88 5.34 3.76
CA ILE A 127 -2.60 6.71 3.34
C ILE A 127 -1.32 7.24 3.99
N LEU A 128 -0.43 7.75 3.17
CA LEU A 128 0.77 8.47 3.59
C LEU A 128 0.61 9.95 3.25
N LEU A 129 0.85 10.81 4.21
CA LEU A 129 0.74 12.26 4.06
C LEU A 129 2.12 12.90 3.89
N PRO A 130 2.22 13.90 3.02
CA PRO A 130 3.46 14.62 2.79
C PRO A 130 3.89 15.48 3.97
#